data_496b3cb16290af3a6c8892cf986c15aa
#
_entry.id   496b3cb16290af3a6c8892cf986c15aa
#
_cell.length_a   1.000
_cell.length_b   1.000
_cell.length_c   1.000
_cell.angle_alpha   90.00
_cell.angle_beta   90.00
_cell.angle_gamma   90.00
#
_symmetry.space_group_name_H-M   'P 1'
#
loop_
_entity.id
_entity.type
_entity.pdbx_description
1 polymer ?
#
loop_
_entity_poly.entity_id
_entity_poly.type
_entity_poly.pdbx_seq_one_letter_code
_entity_poly.pdbx_strand_id
1 'polypeptide(L)'
;PQRRLSESNDFSEDDVRESLKGLRTVLDQCCRCGVKKFIFSSSAAVYGEPVRIPVREEDDLRPITFEGQAKAAAEDCVRQYHEQHGLPYVILRYANVYGEGEEDSVVSRFTRAVVYGEDAAIFGDGEQSRDFIYVGDVVRANLAAMADEILAETYNIGTQMETTINALKVILLYFTHAGISISYEDARQGDISRSALHIEKAEKGLHWRPKMNLMPGLMAMYQYFCEREDAK
;
A
#
# COMPACT_ATOMS: atom_id res chain seq x y z
N PRO A 1 13.52 4.69 -14.60
CA PRO A 1 13.71 3.72 -13.52
C PRO A 1 13.36 4.44 -12.23
N GLN A 2 12.13 4.22 -11.74
CA GLN A 2 11.75 4.72 -10.42
C GLN A 2 12.66 4.02 -9.41
N ARG A 3 13.41 4.81 -8.66
CA ARG A 3 14.19 4.32 -7.54
C ARG A 3 13.19 3.70 -6.57
N ARG A 4 13.35 2.42 -6.22
CA ARG A 4 12.52 1.76 -5.21
C ARG A 4 12.61 2.60 -3.94
N LEU A 5 11.46 2.96 -3.39
CA LEU A 5 11.30 3.64 -2.11
C LEU A 5 11.63 2.63 -1.00
N SER A 6 12.90 2.25 -0.86
CA SER A 6 13.33 1.45 0.27
C SER A 6 13.22 2.29 1.55
N GLU A 7 12.88 1.65 2.65
CA GLU A 7 12.62 2.17 4.00
C GLU A 7 13.79 2.97 4.65
N SER A 8 14.70 3.54 3.87
CA SER A 8 15.73 4.44 4.38
C SER A 8 15.12 5.83 4.59
N ASN A 9 15.37 6.42 5.75
CA ASN A 9 15.10 7.82 6.10
C ASN A 9 15.84 8.85 5.21
N ASP A 10 16.38 8.42 4.06
CA ASP A 10 17.16 9.23 3.13
C ASP A 10 16.32 9.99 2.09
N PHE A 11 15.00 10.01 2.25
CA PHE A 11 14.13 10.86 1.42
C PHE A 11 14.30 12.32 1.82
N SER A 12 14.62 13.15 0.83
CA SER A 12 14.74 14.59 0.97
C SER A 12 13.52 15.31 0.38
N GLU A 13 13.34 16.58 0.74
CA GLU A 13 12.37 17.47 0.09
C GLU A 13 12.57 17.53 -1.44
N ASP A 14 13.82 17.36 -1.91
CA ASP A 14 14.14 17.35 -3.33
C ASP A 14 13.58 16.09 -4.03
N ASP A 15 13.57 14.93 -3.38
CA ASP A 15 12.96 13.70 -3.93
C ASP A 15 11.45 13.87 -4.09
N VAL A 16 10.78 14.51 -3.13
CA VAL A 16 9.34 14.84 -3.23
C VAL A 16 9.11 15.79 -4.41
N ARG A 17 9.94 16.84 -4.54
CA ARG A 17 9.84 17.82 -5.63
C ARG A 17 10.06 17.17 -7.00
N GLU A 18 11.04 16.28 -7.12
CA GLU A 18 11.33 15.57 -8.37
C GLU A 18 10.21 14.60 -8.76
N SER A 19 9.65 13.89 -7.80
CA SER A 19 8.50 13.02 -7.99
C SER A 19 7.28 13.79 -8.49
N LEU A 20 6.99 14.96 -7.91
CA LEU A 20 5.90 15.83 -8.35
C LEU A 20 6.14 16.41 -9.75
N LYS A 21 7.39 16.75 -10.10
CA LYS A 21 7.75 17.22 -11.45
C LYS A 21 7.48 16.11 -12.49
N GLY A 22 7.87 14.87 -12.18
CA GLY A 22 7.57 13.72 -13.03
C GLY A 22 6.07 13.51 -13.21
N LEU A 23 5.29 13.56 -12.13
CA LEU A 23 3.84 13.45 -12.16
C LEU A 23 3.20 14.54 -13.05
N ARG A 24 3.58 15.82 -12.86
CA ARG A 24 3.09 16.92 -13.69
C ARG A 24 3.36 16.70 -15.17
N THR A 25 4.55 16.22 -15.53
CA THR A 25 4.89 15.90 -16.91
C THR A 25 3.94 14.85 -17.50
N VAL A 26 3.60 13.81 -16.71
CA VAL A 26 2.64 12.78 -17.14
C VAL A 26 1.23 13.38 -17.29
N LEU A 27 0.76 14.15 -16.31
CA LEU A 27 -0.56 14.79 -16.35
C LEU A 27 -0.70 15.77 -17.52
N ASP A 28 0.35 16.57 -17.83
CA ASP A 28 0.38 17.44 -19.01
C ASP A 28 0.19 16.64 -20.32
N GLN A 29 0.87 15.49 -20.42
CA GLN A 29 0.72 14.62 -21.60
C GLN A 29 -0.68 13.97 -21.64
N CYS A 30 -1.23 13.57 -20.50
CA CYS A 30 -2.60 13.07 -20.42
C CYS A 30 -3.60 14.10 -20.99
N CYS A 31 -3.49 15.36 -20.58
CA CYS A 31 -4.35 16.43 -21.09
C CYS A 31 -4.15 16.64 -22.60
N ARG A 32 -2.89 16.70 -23.10
CA ARG A 32 -2.58 16.90 -24.50
C ARG A 32 -3.06 15.76 -25.40
N CYS A 33 -2.97 14.52 -24.91
CA CYS A 33 -3.36 13.32 -25.66
C CYS A 33 -4.84 12.96 -25.51
N GLY A 34 -5.63 13.73 -24.76
CA GLY A 34 -7.05 13.47 -24.54
C GLY A 34 -7.30 12.16 -23.78
N VAL A 35 -6.45 11.87 -22.77
CA VAL A 35 -6.65 10.70 -21.90
C VAL A 35 -8.00 10.83 -21.21
N LYS A 36 -8.82 9.79 -21.26
CA LYS A 36 -10.19 9.80 -20.74
C LYS A 36 -10.24 9.84 -19.20
N LYS A 37 -9.26 9.24 -18.52
CA LYS A 37 -9.22 9.16 -17.07
C LYS A 37 -7.79 8.86 -16.60
N PHE A 38 -7.39 9.48 -15.50
CA PHE A 38 -6.14 9.22 -14.81
C PHE A 38 -6.41 8.47 -13.49
N ILE A 39 -5.87 7.27 -13.34
CA ILE A 39 -5.98 6.49 -12.09
C ILE A 39 -4.67 6.64 -11.33
N PHE A 40 -4.74 7.16 -10.11
CA PHE A 40 -3.58 7.41 -9.27
C PHE A 40 -3.49 6.42 -8.11
N SER A 41 -2.39 5.68 -8.04
CA SER A 41 -2.05 4.79 -6.93
C SER A 41 -1.48 5.59 -5.77
N SER A 42 -2.32 5.90 -4.77
CA SER A 42 -1.97 6.55 -3.52
C SER A 42 -1.78 5.50 -2.40
N SER A 43 -1.64 5.93 -1.16
CA SER A 43 -1.32 5.10 -0.01
C SER A 43 -2.10 5.53 1.22
N ALA A 44 -2.39 4.60 2.13
CA ALA A 44 -2.90 4.90 3.48
C ALA A 44 -1.94 5.78 4.29
N ALA A 45 -0.65 5.85 3.93
CA ALA A 45 0.34 6.70 4.55
C ALA A 45 -0.02 8.21 4.52
N VAL A 46 -0.92 8.63 3.62
CA VAL A 46 -1.42 10.01 3.56
C VAL A 46 -2.19 10.43 4.82
N TYR A 47 -2.77 9.47 5.54
CA TYR A 47 -3.52 9.75 6.77
C TYR A 47 -2.62 9.96 7.99
N GLY A 48 -1.39 9.41 7.97
CA GLY A 48 -0.48 9.40 9.13
C GLY A 48 -1.01 8.56 10.28
N GLU A 49 -0.86 9.05 11.51
CA GLU A 49 -1.40 8.37 12.70
C GLU A 49 -2.89 8.70 12.85
N PRO A 50 -3.79 7.71 12.67
CA PRO A 50 -5.22 7.99 12.61
C PRO A 50 -5.83 8.20 14.00
N VAL A 51 -6.79 9.13 14.08
CA VAL A 51 -7.57 9.39 15.31
C VAL A 51 -8.60 8.28 15.53
N ARG A 52 -9.11 7.68 14.47
CA ARG A 52 -10.08 6.56 14.50
C ARG A 52 -9.73 5.49 13.48
N ILE A 53 -10.12 4.26 13.75
CA ILE A 53 -9.95 3.12 12.85
C ILE A 53 -11.29 2.36 12.75
N PRO A 54 -11.68 1.94 11.55
CA PRO A 54 -11.03 2.14 10.24
C PRO A 54 -11.16 3.61 9.75
N VAL A 55 -10.11 4.08 9.02
CA VAL A 55 -10.00 5.44 8.48
C VAL A 55 -10.89 5.59 7.25
N ARG A 56 -11.59 6.71 7.14
CA ARG A 56 -12.47 7.02 6.00
C ARG A 56 -11.82 8.02 5.04
N GLU A 57 -12.33 8.09 3.81
CA GLU A 57 -11.80 8.98 2.77
C GLU A 57 -11.94 10.48 3.13
N GLU A 58 -12.94 10.83 3.94
CA GLU A 58 -13.17 12.20 4.43
C GLU A 58 -12.32 12.58 5.64
N ASP A 59 -11.56 11.66 6.24
CA ASP A 59 -10.68 11.97 7.36
C ASP A 59 -9.49 12.83 6.90
N ASP A 60 -9.00 13.68 7.79
CA ASP A 60 -7.89 14.59 7.53
C ASP A 60 -6.62 13.85 7.08
N LEU A 61 -5.95 14.40 6.09
CA LEU A 61 -4.63 13.93 5.68
C LEU A 61 -3.56 14.59 6.57
N ARG A 62 -2.84 13.78 7.34
CA ARG A 62 -1.79 14.21 8.27
C ARG A 62 -0.54 13.33 8.14
N PRO A 63 0.06 13.27 6.93
CA PRO A 63 1.17 12.36 6.68
C PRO A 63 2.37 12.70 7.57
N ILE A 64 2.94 11.70 8.22
CA ILE A 64 4.11 11.81 9.09
C ILE A 64 5.39 11.26 8.44
N THR A 65 5.26 10.55 7.31
CA THR A 65 6.38 10.02 6.54
C THR A 65 6.57 10.82 5.25
N PHE A 66 7.79 10.84 4.72
CA PHE A 66 8.05 11.48 3.42
C PHE A 66 7.24 10.85 2.28
N GLU A 67 7.07 9.53 2.28
CA GLU A 67 6.20 8.85 1.31
C GLU A 67 4.77 9.36 1.39
N GLY A 68 4.20 9.42 2.60
CA GLY A 68 2.85 9.94 2.83
C GLY A 68 2.71 11.39 2.38
N GLN A 69 3.69 12.25 2.67
CA GLN A 69 3.71 13.65 2.24
C GLN A 69 3.77 13.76 0.70
N ALA A 70 4.64 12.99 0.05
CA ALA A 70 4.74 12.95 -1.40
C ALA A 70 3.43 12.48 -2.05
N LYS A 71 2.79 11.45 -1.51
CA LYS A 71 1.50 10.94 -2.00
C LYS A 71 0.38 11.97 -1.81
N ALA A 72 0.30 12.62 -0.64
CA ALA A 72 -0.71 13.66 -0.39
C ALA A 72 -0.54 14.85 -1.36
N ALA A 73 0.68 15.33 -1.56
CA ALA A 73 0.96 16.41 -2.52
C ALA A 73 0.67 15.97 -3.98
N ALA A 74 0.88 14.69 -4.32
CA ALA A 74 0.53 14.16 -5.62
C ALA A 74 -0.99 14.06 -5.83
N GLU A 75 -1.76 13.68 -4.81
CA GLU A 75 -3.23 13.71 -4.85
C GLU A 75 -3.75 15.13 -5.12
N ASP A 76 -3.20 16.13 -4.44
CA ASP A 76 -3.56 17.54 -4.67
C ASP A 76 -3.23 18.00 -6.08
N CYS A 77 -2.07 17.59 -6.59
CA CYS A 77 -1.69 17.87 -7.99
C CYS A 77 -2.70 17.26 -8.98
N VAL A 78 -3.13 16.01 -8.78
CA VAL A 78 -4.14 15.34 -9.61
C VAL A 78 -5.48 16.07 -9.57
N ARG A 79 -5.95 16.50 -8.38
CA ARG A 79 -7.19 17.28 -8.23
C ARG A 79 -7.11 18.62 -8.95
N GLN A 80 -5.99 19.35 -8.83
CA GLN A 80 -5.75 20.61 -9.54
C GLN A 80 -5.83 20.45 -11.06
N TYR A 81 -5.28 19.37 -11.63
CA TYR A 81 -5.39 19.09 -13.06
C TYR A 81 -6.83 18.81 -13.52
N HIS A 82 -7.61 18.15 -12.68
CA HIS A 82 -9.05 18.03 -12.93
C HIS A 82 -9.75 19.39 -12.94
N GLU A 83 -9.52 20.24 -11.94
CA GLU A 83 -10.13 21.57 -11.83
C GLU A 83 -9.75 22.51 -13.00
N GLN A 84 -8.48 22.48 -13.41
CA GLN A 84 -7.94 23.40 -14.41
C GLN A 84 -8.12 22.92 -15.84
N HIS A 85 -8.09 21.60 -16.08
CA HIS A 85 -8.06 21.00 -17.41
C HIS A 85 -9.19 20.01 -17.67
N GLY A 86 -10.03 19.74 -16.67
CA GLY A 86 -11.14 18.79 -16.80
C GLY A 86 -10.69 17.34 -16.91
N LEU A 87 -9.44 17.00 -16.56
CA LEU A 87 -8.94 15.62 -16.62
C LEU A 87 -9.64 14.76 -15.56
N PRO A 88 -10.48 13.79 -15.93
CA PRO A 88 -11.13 12.91 -14.97
C PRO A 88 -10.08 12.06 -14.23
N TYR A 89 -10.32 11.82 -12.94
CA TYR A 89 -9.39 11.02 -12.13
C TYR A 89 -10.10 10.06 -11.18
N VAL A 90 -9.37 9.03 -10.76
CA VAL A 90 -9.67 8.22 -9.60
C VAL A 90 -8.40 8.06 -8.77
N ILE A 91 -8.48 8.39 -7.48
CA ILE A 91 -7.41 8.16 -6.52
C ILE A 91 -7.74 6.91 -5.71
N LEU A 92 -6.82 5.95 -5.68
CA LEU A 92 -6.94 4.73 -4.89
C LEU A 92 -5.89 4.74 -3.77
N ARG A 93 -6.34 4.90 -2.52
CA ARG A 93 -5.48 4.85 -1.32
C ARG A 93 -5.37 3.41 -0.87
N TYR A 94 -4.23 2.78 -1.14
CA TYR A 94 -4.02 1.37 -0.78
C TYR A 94 -3.60 1.22 0.68
N ALA A 95 -4.14 0.20 1.33
CA ALA A 95 -3.59 -0.36 2.55
C ALA A 95 -2.22 -1.05 2.27
N ASN A 96 -1.68 -1.82 3.21
CA ASN A 96 -0.40 -2.50 3.02
C ASN A 96 -0.53 -3.63 2.00
N VAL A 97 -0.12 -3.36 0.76
CA VAL A 97 -0.21 -4.33 -0.34
C VAL A 97 0.87 -5.39 -0.17
N TYR A 98 0.48 -6.66 -0.33
CA TYR A 98 1.39 -7.79 -0.38
C TYR A 98 0.99 -8.75 -1.51
N GLY A 99 1.92 -9.58 -1.95
CA GLY A 99 1.66 -10.58 -3.00
C GLY A 99 2.92 -10.88 -3.80
N GLU A 100 2.79 -11.77 -4.78
CA GLU A 100 3.89 -12.23 -5.62
C GLU A 100 4.58 -11.05 -6.33
N GLY A 101 5.92 -11.06 -6.32
CA GLY A 101 6.75 -10.01 -6.91
C GLY A 101 7.07 -8.83 -6.00
N GLU A 102 6.45 -8.75 -4.81
CA GLU A 102 6.82 -7.80 -3.77
C GLU A 102 7.96 -8.40 -2.92
N GLU A 103 9.05 -7.66 -2.66
CA GLU A 103 10.25 -8.19 -2.02
C GLU A 103 10.67 -7.45 -0.73
N ASP A 104 10.06 -6.29 -0.43
CA ASP A 104 10.53 -5.39 0.62
C ASP A 104 9.58 -5.20 1.81
N SER A 105 8.33 -5.73 1.74
CA SER A 105 7.37 -5.61 2.84
C SER A 105 7.72 -6.54 4.02
N VAL A 106 7.10 -6.28 5.17
CA VAL A 106 7.21 -7.18 6.33
C VAL A 106 6.71 -8.59 5.99
N VAL A 107 5.70 -8.71 5.11
CA VAL A 107 5.16 -10.01 4.66
C VAL A 107 6.23 -10.78 3.88
N SER A 108 6.85 -10.14 2.88
CA SER A 108 7.90 -10.79 2.08
C SER A 108 9.15 -11.10 2.90
N ARG A 109 9.59 -10.20 3.78
CA ARG A 109 10.74 -10.47 4.67
C ARG A 109 10.51 -11.68 5.57
N PHE A 110 9.34 -11.78 6.21
CA PHE A 110 9.02 -12.93 7.05
C PHE A 110 8.90 -14.22 6.23
N THR A 111 8.29 -14.14 5.02
CA THR A 111 8.16 -15.30 4.14
C THR A 111 9.53 -15.79 3.65
N ARG A 112 10.44 -14.87 3.27
CA ARG A 112 11.82 -15.19 2.88
C ARG A 112 12.62 -15.78 4.04
N ALA A 113 12.46 -15.25 5.25
CA ALA A 113 13.07 -15.82 6.44
C ALA A 113 12.68 -17.30 6.62
N VAL A 114 11.39 -17.62 6.39
CA VAL A 114 10.87 -18.98 6.49
C VAL A 114 11.37 -19.88 5.36
N VAL A 115 11.42 -19.38 4.12
CA VAL A 115 11.79 -20.20 2.94
C VAL A 115 13.29 -20.32 2.79
N TYR A 116 14.02 -19.22 2.94
CA TYR A 116 15.47 -19.17 2.63
C TYR A 116 16.36 -19.20 3.87
N GLY A 117 15.78 -19.18 5.08
CA GLY A 117 16.55 -19.06 6.32
C GLY A 117 17.22 -17.68 6.48
N GLU A 118 16.70 -16.65 5.82
CA GLU A 118 17.21 -15.28 5.96
C GLU A 118 16.85 -14.69 7.34
N ASP A 119 17.65 -13.75 7.82
CA ASP A 119 17.34 -13.02 9.04
C ASP A 119 16.14 -12.11 8.83
N ALA A 120 15.25 -12.07 9.81
CA ALA A 120 14.15 -11.13 9.87
C ALA A 120 14.01 -10.54 11.26
N ALA A 121 13.59 -9.28 11.32
CA ALA A 121 13.39 -8.55 12.56
C ALA A 121 12.03 -7.86 12.61
N ILE A 122 11.48 -7.76 13.81
CA ILE A 122 10.35 -6.92 14.17
C ILE A 122 10.93 -5.65 14.80
N PHE A 123 10.57 -4.49 14.26
CA PHE A 123 10.93 -3.21 14.84
C PHE A 123 9.90 -2.81 15.89
N GLY A 124 10.35 -2.47 17.10
CA GLY A 124 9.49 -2.22 18.26
C GLY A 124 9.01 -3.54 18.90
N ASP A 125 7.85 -3.48 19.56
CA ASP A 125 7.25 -4.61 20.30
C ASP A 125 6.39 -5.54 19.40
N GLY A 126 6.16 -5.17 18.15
CA GLY A 126 5.34 -5.93 17.20
C GLY A 126 3.84 -5.77 17.37
N GLU A 127 3.38 -4.87 18.26
CA GLU A 127 1.95 -4.58 18.46
C GLU A 127 1.41 -3.54 17.47
N GLN A 128 2.27 -2.90 16.69
CA GLN A 128 1.82 -2.07 15.58
C GLN A 128 1.00 -2.91 14.60
N SER A 129 -0.15 -2.37 14.16
CA SER A 129 -1.08 -3.09 13.30
C SER A 129 -1.18 -2.47 11.91
N ARG A 130 -1.45 -3.32 10.91
CA ARG A 130 -1.65 -2.93 9.52
C ARG A 130 -2.86 -3.66 8.94
N ASP A 131 -3.47 -3.03 7.96
CA ASP A 131 -4.43 -3.64 7.06
C ASP A 131 -3.65 -4.21 5.86
N PHE A 132 -3.60 -5.53 5.75
CA PHE A 132 -2.89 -6.22 4.67
C PHE A 132 -3.84 -6.59 3.55
N ILE A 133 -3.59 -6.07 2.34
CA ILE A 133 -4.39 -6.36 1.15
C ILE A 133 -3.58 -7.11 0.10
N TYR A 134 -4.15 -8.18 -0.45
CA TYR A 134 -3.50 -8.97 -1.49
C TYR A 134 -3.46 -8.22 -2.84
N VAL A 135 -2.34 -8.31 -3.55
CA VAL A 135 -2.11 -7.61 -4.82
C VAL A 135 -3.18 -7.88 -5.87
N GLY A 136 -3.71 -9.11 -5.95
CA GLY A 136 -4.80 -9.45 -6.86
C GLY A 136 -6.09 -8.68 -6.58
N ASP A 137 -6.36 -8.33 -5.32
CA ASP A 137 -7.49 -7.48 -4.94
C ASP A 137 -7.28 -6.03 -5.37
N VAL A 138 -6.05 -5.53 -5.25
CA VAL A 138 -5.66 -4.19 -5.72
C VAL A 138 -5.78 -4.09 -7.24
N VAL A 139 -5.36 -5.12 -7.99
CA VAL A 139 -5.55 -5.19 -9.46
C VAL A 139 -7.03 -5.07 -9.81
N ARG A 140 -7.90 -5.82 -9.12
CA ARG A 140 -9.36 -5.72 -9.36
C ARG A 140 -9.93 -4.34 -9.04
N ALA A 141 -9.42 -3.67 -8.01
CA ALA A 141 -9.83 -2.30 -7.69
C ALA A 141 -9.44 -1.32 -8.81
N ASN A 142 -8.22 -1.45 -9.35
CA ASN A 142 -7.78 -0.64 -10.50
C ASN A 142 -8.66 -0.87 -11.74
N LEU A 143 -8.98 -2.13 -12.06
CA LEU A 143 -9.87 -2.45 -13.18
C LEU A 143 -11.27 -1.88 -12.96
N ALA A 144 -11.82 -1.97 -11.74
CA ALA A 144 -13.12 -1.38 -11.41
C ALA A 144 -13.10 0.16 -11.53
N ALA A 145 -12.01 0.82 -11.16
CA ALA A 145 -11.83 2.27 -11.29
C ALA A 145 -11.78 2.76 -12.76
N MET A 146 -11.61 1.87 -13.73
CA MET A 146 -11.64 2.20 -15.15
C MET A 146 -13.05 2.44 -15.70
N ALA A 147 -14.11 2.07 -14.97
CA ALA A 147 -15.50 2.27 -15.41
C ALA A 147 -15.79 3.76 -15.75
N ASP A 148 -16.45 4.02 -16.88
CA ASP A 148 -16.59 5.37 -17.46
C ASP A 148 -17.38 6.33 -16.57
N GLU A 149 -18.34 5.84 -15.78
CA GLU A 149 -19.20 6.62 -14.89
C GLU A 149 -18.49 7.16 -13.65
N ILE A 150 -17.30 6.67 -13.31
CA ILE A 150 -16.57 7.06 -12.10
C ILE A 150 -15.62 8.20 -12.46
N LEU A 151 -15.93 9.40 -11.96
CA LEU A 151 -15.17 10.62 -12.25
C LEU A 151 -14.87 11.39 -10.97
N ALA A 152 -13.65 11.92 -10.85
CA ALA A 152 -13.22 12.81 -9.76
C ALA A 152 -13.43 12.23 -8.35
N GLU A 153 -13.05 10.96 -8.14
CA GLU A 153 -13.31 10.25 -6.90
C GLU A 153 -12.03 9.75 -6.22
N THR A 154 -12.12 9.57 -4.90
CA THR A 154 -11.07 8.95 -4.08
C THR A 154 -11.68 7.78 -3.32
N TYR A 155 -10.98 6.63 -3.31
CA TYR A 155 -11.40 5.41 -2.64
C TYR A 155 -10.29 4.81 -1.79
N ASN A 156 -10.66 4.36 -0.60
CA ASN A 156 -9.83 3.48 0.22
C ASN A 156 -9.93 2.04 -0.27
N ILE A 157 -8.77 1.40 -0.44
CA ILE A 157 -8.65 0.02 -0.92
C ILE A 157 -7.88 -0.79 0.12
N GLY A 158 -8.60 -1.53 0.93
CA GLY A 158 -8.12 -2.32 2.06
C GLY A 158 -9.05 -3.47 2.39
N THR A 159 -8.87 -4.07 3.56
CA THR A 159 -9.69 -5.17 4.07
C THR A 159 -10.53 -4.78 5.29
N GLN A 160 -10.31 -3.62 5.87
CA GLN A 160 -10.84 -3.15 7.16
C GLN A 160 -10.34 -3.96 8.38
N MET A 161 -9.42 -4.88 8.19
CA MET A 161 -8.92 -5.76 9.24
C MET A 161 -7.54 -5.32 9.70
N GLU A 162 -7.42 -5.06 10.99
CA GLU A 162 -6.12 -4.84 11.62
C GLU A 162 -5.45 -6.18 11.93
N THR A 163 -4.19 -6.31 11.57
CA THR A 163 -3.35 -7.44 11.96
C THR A 163 -2.06 -6.89 12.54
N THR A 164 -1.72 -7.27 13.80
CA THR A 164 -0.44 -6.88 14.38
C THR A 164 0.71 -7.63 13.71
N ILE A 165 1.92 -7.07 13.77
CA ILE A 165 3.11 -7.72 13.22
C ILE A 165 3.38 -9.04 13.95
N ASN A 166 3.10 -9.09 15.27
CA ASN A 166 3.16 -10.34 16.04
C ASN A 166 2.15 -11.38 15.56
N ALA A 167 0.91 -10.99 15.27
CA ALA A 167 -0.11 -11.88 14.72
C ALA A 167 0.28 -12.40 13.32
N LEU A 168 0.80 -11.53 12.44
CA LEU A 168 1.31 -11.90 11.12
C LEU A 168 2.40 -12.99 11.25
N LYS A 169 3.38 -12.78 12.14
CA LYS A 169 4.42 -13.76 12.44
C LYS A 169 3.83 -15.10 12.87
N VAL A 170 2.90 -15.08 13.84
CA VAL A 170 2.27 -16.30 14.35
C VAL A 170 1.54 -17.06 13.25
N ILE A 171 0.76 -16.37 12.42
CA ILE A 171 0.03 -16.98 11.29
C ILE A 171 1.01 -17.68 10.34
N LEU A 172 2.10 -17.00 9.94
CA LEU A 172 3.08 -17.54 9.01
C LEU A 172 3.79 -18.77 9.58
N LEU A 173 4.27 -18.70 10.82
CA LEU A 173 4.95 -19.80 11.46
C LEU A 173 4.02 -21.01 11.71
N TYR A 174 2.73 -20.76 11.97
CA TYR A 174 1.77 -21.81 12.21
C TYR A 174 1.57 -22.74 11.00
N PHE A 175 1.34 -22.18 9.80
CA PHE A 175 1.06 -23.02 8.63
C PHE A 175 2.33 -23.55 7.95
N THR A 176 3.50 -22.91 8.15
CA THR A 176 4.76 -23.38 7.58
C THR A 176 5.49 -24.36 8.47
N HIS A 177 5.10 -24.45 9.75
CA HIS A 177 5.81 -25.22 10.79
C HIS A 177 7.31 -24.88 10.88
N ALA A 178 7.70 -23.66 10.45
CA ALA A 178 9.09 -23.24 10.44
C ALA A 178 9.61 -22.97 11.85
N GLY A 179 10.78 -23.49 12.14
CA GLY A 179 11.48 -23.27 13.42
C GLY A 179 12.44 -22.07 13.37
N ILE A 180 12.08 -21.00 12.68
CA ILE A 180 12.91 -19.78 12.59
C ILE A 180 12.73 -18.88 13.80
N SER A 181 13.77 -18.13 14.14
CA SER A 181 13.73 -17.05 15.13
C SER A 181 13.66 -15.70 14.42
N ILE A 182 12.68 -14.89 14.80
CA ILE A 182 12.57 -13.50 14.35
C ILE A 182 12.96 -12.63 15.53
N SER A 183 13.99 -11.81 15.35
CA SER A 183 14.51 -10.90 16.39
C SER A 183 13.59 -9.68 16.58
N TYR A 184 13.77 -9.01 17.71
CA TYR A 184 13.14 -7.70 17.95
C TYR A 184 14.26 -6.65 17.99
N GLU A 185 14.04 -5.54 17.29
CA GLU A 185 14.96 -4.42 17.21
C GLU A 185 14.27 -3.14 17.69
N ASP A 186 15.03 -2.07 17.85
CA ASP A 186 14.50 -0.78 18.30
C ASP A 186 13.40 -0.28 17.33
N ALA A 187 12.37 0.36 17.90
CA ALA A 187 11.27 0.91 17.13
C ALA A 187 11.76 1.97 16.13
N ARG A 188 11.20 1.97 14.93
CA ARG A 188 11.51 2.97 13.92
C ARG A 188 10.83 4.30 14.25
N GLN A 189 11.58 5.39 14.13
CA GLN A 189 11.02 6.71 14.31
C GLN A 189 10.00 7.03 13.20
N GLY A 190 8.80 7.47 13.60
CA GLY A 190 7.74 7.82 12.64
C GLY A 190 6.94 6.62 12.12
N ASP A 191 7.11 5.44 12.71
CA ASP A 191 6.23 4.29 12.37
C ASP A 191 4.82 4.54 12.90
N ILE A 192 3.81 4.24 12.08
CA ILE A 192 2.39 4.38 12.40
C ILE A 192 1.99 3.24 13.35
N SER A 193 1.36 3.56 14.48
CA SER A 193 0.97 2.53 15.46
C SER A 193 -0.15 1.63 14.93
N ARG A 194 -1.16 2.21 14.27
CA ARG A 194 -2.32 1.46 13.79
C ARG A 194 -2.77 1.96 12.43
N SER A 195 -3.16 1.03 11.52
CA SER A 195 -3.70 1.39 10.21
C SER A 195 -4.70 0.34 9.72
N ALA A 196 -5.94 0.78 9.47
CA ALA A 196 -6.95 0.04 8.71
C ALA A 196 -7.88 1.00 7.98
N LEU A 197 -8.31 0.65 6.78
CA LEU A 197 -9.10 1.50 5.90
C LEU A 197 -10.56 1.09 5.88
N HIS A 198 -11.47 2.05 5.99
CA HIS A 198 -12.89 1.84 5.76
C HIS A 198 -13.17 1.77 4.26
N ILE A 199 -13.81 0.71 3.77
CA ILE A 199 -13.94 0.43 2.33
C ILE A 199 -15.38 0.56 1.79
N GLU A 200 -16.33 1.00 2.60
CA GLU A 200 -17.75 1.07 2.20
C GLU A 200 -17.95 1.92 0.95
N LYS A 201 -17.17 3.00 0.78
CA LYS A 201 -17.22 3.84 -0.42
C LYS A 201 -16.80 3.06 -1.67
N ALA A 202 -15.73 2.27 -1.60
CA ALA A 202 -15.29 1.41 -2.70
C ALA A 202 -16.30 0.29 -2.99
N GLU A 203 -16.92 -0.29 -1.96
CA GLU A 203 -17.97 -1.29 -2.15
C GLU A 203 -19.17 -0.75 -2.95
N LYS A 204 -19.60 0.47 -2.64
CA LYS A 204 -20.73 1.11 -3.29
C LYS A 204 -20.37 1.71 -4.66
N GLY A 205 -19.25 2.44 -4.75
CA GLY A 205 -18.88 3.20 -5.92
C GLY A 205 -18.14 2.40 -6.99
N LEU A 206 -17.32 1.43 -6.58
CA LEU A 206 -16.58 0.56 -7.49
C LEU A 206 -17.21 -0.83 -7.64
N HIS A 207 -18.25 -1.17 -6.89
CA HIS A 207 -18.77 -2.53 -6.76
C HIS A 207 -17.67 -3.55 -6.45
N TRP A 208 -16.70 -3.13 -5.63
CA TRP A 208 -15.49 -3.87 -5.33
C TRP A 208 -15.44 -4.28 -3.85
N ARG A 209 -14.94 -5.49 -3.62
CA ARG A 209 -14.60 -6.01 -2.28
C ARG A 209 -13.32 -6.84 -2.36
N PRO A 210 -12.51 -6.87 -1.27
CA PRO A 210 -11.41 -7.82 -1.17
C PRO A 210 -11.98 -9.25 -1.17
N LYS A 211 -11.30 -10.16 -1.87
CA LYS A 211 -11.67 -11.58 -1.96
C LYS A 211 -10.68 -12.50 -1.27
N MET A 212 -9.43 -12.04 -1.16
CA MET A 212 -8.36 -12.82 -0.58
C MET A 212 -8.23 -12.51 0.92
N ASN A 213 -8.42 -13.52 1.77
CA ASN A 213 -8.11 -13.42 3.18
C ASN A 213 -6.60 -13.52 3.41
N LEU A 214 -6.12 -13.04 4.57
CA LEU A 214 -4.69 -12.96 4.87
C LEU A 214 -3.99 -14.33 4.79
N MET A 215 -4.52 -15.35 5.45
CA MET A 215 -3.89 -16.67 5.48
C MET A 215 -3.72 -17.31 4.09
N PRO A 216 -4.75 -17.44 3.23
CA PRO A 216 -4.58 -17.93 1.87
C PRO A 216 -3.59 -17.08 1.04
N GLY A 217 -3.57 -15.76 1.22
CA GLY A 217 -2.63 -14.87 0.55
C GLY A 217 -1.18 -15.09 1.00
N LEU A 218 -0.96 -15.32 2.29
CA LEU A 218 0.37 -15.69 2.82
C LEU A 218 0.83 -17.06 2.29
N MET A 219 -0.10 -18.01 2.15
CA MET A 219 0.22 -19.31 1.54
C MET A 219 0.63 -19.17 0.07
N ALA A 220 -0.04 -18.32 -0.70
CA ALA A 220 0.34 -18.03 -2.08
C ALA A 220 1.75 -17.40 -2.16
N MET A 221 2.05 -16.43 -1.29
CA MET A 221 3.40 -15.85 -1.16
C MET A 221 4.45 -16.91 -0.82
N TYR A 222 4.17 -17.77 0.14
CA TYR A 222 5.07 -18.84 0.54
C TYR A 222 5.38 -19.79 -0.64
N GLN A 223 4.34 -20.23 -1.36
CA GLN A 223 4.51 -21.07 -2.56
C GLN A 223 5.34 -20.37 -3.63
N TYR A 224 5.07 -19.10 -3.91
CA TYR A 224 5.83 -18.30 -4.88
C TYR A 224 7.35 -18.26 -4.55
N PHE A 225 7.73 -18.09 -3.28
CA PHE A 225 9.13 -18.08 -2.90
C PHE A 225 9.75 -19.49 -2.94
N CYS A 226 9.03 -20.55 -2.56
CA CYS A 226 9.50 -21.94 -2.70
C CYS A 226 9.79 -22.29 -4.16
N GLU A 227 8.89 -21.98 -5.10
CA GLU A 227 9.09 -22.23 -6.53
C GLU A 227 10.32 -21.48 -7.11
N ARG A 228 10.64 -20.32 -6.57
CA ARG A 228 11.85 -19.57 -6.97
C ARG A 228 13.14 -20.11 -6.36
N GLU A 229 13.06 -20.79 -5.24
CA GLU A 229 14.21 -21.49 -4.65
C GLU A 229 14.57 -22.73 -5.47
N ASP A 230 13.57 -23.53 -5.82
CA ASP A 230 13.74 -24.75 -6.63
C ASP A 230 14.25 -24.45 -8.07
N ALA A 231 14.09 -23.20 -8.54
CA ALA A 231 14.52 -22.76 -9.85
C ALA A 231 15.99 -22.26 -9.91
N LYS A 232 16.69 -22.19 -8.76
CA LYS A 232 18.10 -21.79 -8.65
C LYS A 232 19.02 -22.99 -8.66
#